data_196f0240932482f03875b71a4f3f83f0
#
_entry.id   196f0240932482f03875b71a4f3f83f0
#
_cell.length_a   1.000
_cell.length_b   1.000
_cell.length_c   1.000
_cell.angle_alpha   90.00
_cell.angle_beta   90.00
_cell.angle_gamma   90.00
#
_symmetry.space_group_name_H-M   'P 1'
#
loop_
_entity.id
_entity.type
_entity.pdbx_description
1 polymer ?
#
loop_
_entity_poly.entity_id
_entity_poly.type
_entity_poly.pdbx_seq_one_letter_code
_entity_poly.pdbx_strand_id
1 'polypeptide(L)'
;MEQPTLMSRFKTAWNAFRNRDPTIFYREPGMSYAYRPDRVRFSGGNERSIITSVYNKISVDVASIDIKHCRLDSNSRYIKDIDSGLNNCLTLEANIDQDNRAFRQDVVMSMFDEGAVAIVPVDANTDPTTGSFDVLTMRTGKIIEWFPRSVMVEVYNDRIGKKERIILPKTSVAIIENPFFSVMNEPNSTLKRLIRKLNLLDAIDEQSGSGKLDLIIQLPYVVRGETRQKHAEQRKESIVEQLKGPYGIAYIDGTEKITQLNRPVENNLLKQVEYLTNMLYSQLGMTPAVLDGTADEQTMLNYNNRVVEPIIAAITGAMKRSFLSKTARTQGQTILYFRDPFKLVPINNIAEIADKFTRNEILTSNEVRQIIGFKPADDPKADKLINSNISQPNEGSTNLPVTRSMEELLNTPMSALSGKK
;
A
#
# COMPACT_ATOMS: atom_id res chain seq x y z
N MET A 1 42.81 -12.27 11.43
CA MET A 1 41.90 -11.53 10.52
C MET A 1 40.72 -11.05 11.36
N GLU A 2 40.71 -9.78 11.68
CA GLU A 2 39.60 -9.15 12.42
C GLU A 2 38.33 -9.23 11.58
N GLN A 3 37.27 -9.75 12.16
CA GLN A 3 35.98 -9.76 11.48
C GLN A 3 35.50 -8.33 11.30
N PRO A 4 35.18 -7.89 10.08
CA PRO A 4 34.73 -6.53 9.85
C PRO A 4 33.48 -6.24 10.63
N THR A 5 33.46 -5.13 11.36
CA THR A 5 32.30 -4.66 12.14
C THR A 5 31.10 -4.49 11.24
N LEU A 6 29.89 -4.65 11.79
CA LEU A 6 28.61 -4.46 11.05
C LEU A 6 28.58 -3.13 10.29
N MET A 7 29.18 -2.08 10.84
CA MET A 7 29.34 -0.76 10.21
C MET A 7 30.24 -0.79 8.98
N SER A 8 31.36 -1.54 8.99
CA SER A 8 32.26 -1.64 7.83
C SER A 8 31.62 -2.44 6.72
N ARG A 9 30.80 -3.44 7.04
CA ARG A 9 30.04 -4.22 6.05
C ARG A 9 28.91 -3.40 5.42
N PHE A 10 28.29 -2.53 6.20
CA PHE A 10 27.30 -1.56 5.71
C PHE A 10 27.94 -0.55 4.76
N LYS A 11 29.09 0.01 5.16
CA LYS A 11 29.86 0.95 4.36
C LYS A 11 30.38 0.30 3.07
N THR A 12 30.74 -0.98 3.09
CA THR A 12 31.23 -1.69 1.91
C THR A 12 30.09 -2.03 0.93
N ALA A 13 28.94 -2.48 1.42
CA ALA A 13 27.75 -2.67 0.60
C ALA A 13 27.25 -1.36 0.00
N TRP A 14 27.29 -0.28 0.76
CA TRP A 14 26.91 1.07 0.37
C TRP A 14 27.89 1.72 -0.60
N ASN A 15 29.19 1.57 -0.37
CA ASN A 15 30.23 2.06 -1.27
C ASN A 15 30.28 1.27 -2.61
N ALA A 16 29.82 0.03 -2.64
CA ALA A 16 29.65 -0.71 -3.90
C ALA A 16 28.62 -0.03 -4.82
N PHE A 17 27.61 0.61 -4.24
CA PHE A 17 26.67 1.46 -4.97
C PHE A 17 27.28 2.82 -5.36
N ARG A 18 28.10 3.41 -4.49
CA ARG A 18 28.60 4.80 -4.62
C ARG A 18 29.86 4.94 -5.48
N ASN A 19 30.70 3.91 -5.61
CA ASN A 19 32.03 4.02 -6.22
C ASN A 19 32.10 3.58 -7.69
N ARG A 20 30.99 3.33 -8.35
CA ARG A 20 31.01 3.08 -9.79
C ARG A 20 30.86 4.38 -10.55
N ASP A 21 31.86 4.66 -11.42
CA ASP A 21 31.83 5.79 -12.35
C ASP A 21 30.50 5.90 -13.05
N PRO A 22 29.90 7.10 -13.09
CA PRO A 22 28.66 7.34 -13.82
C PRO A 22 28.96 7.31 -15.31
N THR A 23 29.07 6.15 -15.90
CA THR A 23 28.99 6.03 -17.34
C THR A 23 27.54 6.34 -17.71
N ILE A 24 27.32 7.56 -18.15
CA ILE A 24 26.04 8.00 -18.71
C ILE A 24 25.84 7.22 -20.00
N PHE A 25 25.10 6.14 -19.92
CA PHE A 25 24.60 5.45 -21.11
C PHE A 25 23.42 6.27 -21.65
N TYR A 26 23.68 7.15 -22.61
CA TYR A 26 22.64 7.66 -23.47
C TYR A 26 22.08 6.48 -24.28
N ARG A 27 20.95 5.97 -23.86
CA ARG A 27 20.18 5.02 -24.64
C ARG A 27 19.33 5.82 -25.61
N GLU A 28 19.37 5.45 -26.90
CA GLU A 28 18.67 6.16 -27.95
C GLU A 28 17.19 6.40 -27.62
N PRO A 29 16.66 7.60 -27.95
CA PRO A 29 15.24 7.90 -27.78
C PRO A 29 14.43 7.06 -28.76
N GLY A 30 13.70 6.09 -28.27
CA GLY A 30 12.87 5.21 -29.12
C GLY A 30 12.17 4.10 -28.37
N MET A 31 12.40 3.96 -27.07
CA MET A 31 11.68 2.96 -26.31
C MET A 31 10.34 3.47 -25.78
N SER A 32 9.29 2.71 -26.08
CA SER A 32 7.93 2.87 -25.59
C SER A 32 7.86 3.35 -24.13
N TYR A 33 6.99 4.31 -23.85
CA TYR A 33 6.60 4.77 -22.53
C TYR A 33 6.22 3.63 -21.55
N ALA A 34 5.99 2.43 -22.06
CA ALA A 34 5.65 1.25 -21.28
C ALA A 34 6.87 0.57 -20.61
N TYR A 35 8.11 0.93 -20.97
CA TYR A 35 9.29 0.31 -20.38
C TYR A 35 9.91 1.17 -19.30
N ARG A 36 9.54 0.88 -18.06
CA ARG A 36 10.14 1.48 -16.85
C ARG A 36 10.87 0.39 -16.06
N PRO A 37 12.21 0.30 -16.20
CA PRO A 37 13.01 -0.71 -15.50
C PRO A 37 13.11 -0.45 -13.99
N ASP A 38 12.84 0.78 -13.56
CA ASP A 38 12.82 1.23 -12.17
C ASP A 38 11.63 0.66 -11.38
N ARG A 39 10.55 0.28 -12.07
CA ARG A 39 9.34 -0.25 -11.41
C ARG A 39 9.23 -1.76 -11.47
N VAL A 40 8.61 -2.31 -10.44
CA VAL A 40 8.24 -3.73 -10.43
C VAL A 40 7.14 -3.95 -11.48
N ARG A 41 7.36 -4.92 -12.36
CA ARG A 41 6.32 -5.37 -13.29
C ARG A 41 5.65 -6.61 -12.74
N PHE A 42 4.33 -6.59 -12.75
CA PHE A 42 3.58 -7.82 -12.53
C PHE A 42 3.85 -8.77 -13.69
N SER A 43 4.30 -9.96 -13.34
CA SER A 43 4.50 -11.04 -14.29
C SER A 43 3.16 -11.75 -14.52
N GLY A 44 2.31 -11.24 -15.41
CA GLY A 44 1.06 -11.89 -15.70
C GLY A 44 0.31 -11.24 -16.86
N GLY A 45 -0.38 -12.03 -17.64
CA GLY A 45 -1.21 -11.61 -18.76
C GLY A 45 -2.55 -10.98 -18.32
N ASN A 46 -3.53 -10.91 -19.24
CA ASN A 46 -4.88 -10.36 -19.06
C ASN A 46 -5.69 -11.01 -17.91
N GLU A 47 -5.27 -12.20 -17.49
CA GLU A 47 -5.89 -13.03 -16.43
C GLU A 47 -5.92 -12.36 -15.07
N ARG A 48 -5.17 -11.27 -14.89
CA ARG A 48 -5.00 -10.58 -13.59
C ARG A 48 -5.78 -9.28 -13.46
N SER A 49 -6.66 -8.94 -14.40
CA SER A 49 -7.37 -7.66 -14.36
C SER A 49 -8.14 -7.43 -13.04
N ILE A 50 -8.85 -8.43 -12.53
CA ILE A 50 -9.59 -8.38 -11.26
C ILE A 50 -8.60 -8.26 -10.09
N ILE A 51 -7.54 -9.07 -10.09
CA ILE A 51 -6.54 -9.11 -9.02
C ILE A 51 -5.74 -7.83 -8.98
N THR A 52 -5.31 -7.34 -10.15
CA THR A 52 -4.59 -6.07 -10.28
C THR A 52 -5.45 -4.89 -9.82
N SER A 53 -6.75 -4.91 -10.10
CA SER A 53 -7.69 -3.90 -9.62
C SER A 53 -7.76 -3.86 -8.09
N VAL A 54 -7.86 -5.02 -7.43
CA VAL A 54 -7.86 -5.14 -5.96
C VAL A 54 -6.53 -4.64 -5.38
N TYR A 55 -5.40 -5.09 -5.92
CA TYR A 55 -4.07 -4.65 -5.48
C TYR A 55 -3.89 -3.15 -5.62
N ASN A 56 -4.26 -2.62 -6.79
CA ASN A 56 -4.14 -1.19 -7.06
C ASN A 56 -5.01 -0.37 -6.11
N LYS A 57 -6.26 -0.77 -5.86
CA LYS A 57 -7.15 -0.07 -4.93
C LYS A 57 -6.54 -0.01 -3.53
N ILE A 58 -6.13 -1.15 -2.98
CA ILE A 58 -5.54 -1.21 -1.65
C ILE A 58 -4.23 -0.40 -1.61
N SER A 59 -3.38 -0.52 -2.62
CA SER A 59 -2.10 0.19 -2.66
C SER A 59 -2.25 1.70 -2.70
N VAL A 60 -3.23 2.22 -3.46
CA VAL A 60 -3.55 3.66 -3.51
C VAL A 60 -4.07 4.15 -2.15
N ASP A 61 -4.95 3.37 -1.51
CA ASP A 61 -5.52 3.72 -0.21
C ASP A 61 -4.43 3.75 0.89
N VAL A 62 -3.55 2.74 0.92
CA VAL A 62 -2.38 2.73 1.83
C VAL A 62 -1.42 3.88 1.53
N ALA A 63 -1.13 4.16 0.25
CA ALA A 63 -0.25 5.25 -0.16
C ALA A 63 -0.79 6.64 0.20
N SER A 64 -2.09 6.76 0.41
CA SER A 64 -2.74 8.03 0.81
C SER A 64 -2.52 8.40 2.28
N ILE A 65 -2.02 7.46 3.11
CA ILE A 65 -1.78 7.69 4.54
C ILE A 65 -0.40 8.31 4.71
N ASP A 66 -0.30 9.39 5.46
CA ASP A 66 0.96 10.07 5.72
C ASP A 66 1.78 9.31 6.77
N ILE A 67 3.05 9.06 6.43
CA ILE A 67 4.03 8.46 7.32
C ILE A 67 5.09 9.51 7.61
N LYS A 68 5.48 9.66 8.88
CA LYS A 68 6.46 10.65 9.31
C LYS A 68 7.46 10.07 10.29
N HIS A 69 8.69 10.57 10.22
CA HIS A 69 9.71 10.37 11.24
C HIS A 69 9.55 11.44 12.32
N CYS A 70 9.20 11.04 13.52
CA CYS A 70 8.81 11.95 14.59
C CYS A 70 9.40 11.57 15.95
N ARG A 71 9.28 12.48 16.91
CA ARG A 71 9.66 12.26 18.30
C ARG A 71 8.42 12.18 19.19
N LEU A 72 8.45 11.21 20.11
CA LEU A 72 7.46 11.04 21.17
C LEU A 72 8.02 11.49 22.51
N ASP A 73 7.14 11.86 23.43
CA ASP A 73 7.45 12.07 24.84
C ASP A 73 7.52 10.72 25.61
N SER A 74 7.77 10.81 26.92
CA SER A 74 7.78 9.65 27.82
C SER A 74 6.44 8.90 27.90
N ASN A 75 5.34 9.58 27.56
CA ASN A 75 3.98 9.03 27.57
C ASN A 75 3.53 8.56 26.17
N SER A 76 4.48 8.44 25.23
CA SER A 76 4.21 8.05 23.83
C SER A 76 3.32 9.04 23.04
N ARG A 77 3.29 10.32 23.44
CA ARG A 77 2.56 11.37 22.73
C ARG A 77 3.47 12.01 21.70
N TYR A 78 2.90 12.35 20.55
CA TYR A 78 3.61 13.07 19.50
C TYR A 78 4.07 14.46 19.97
N ILE A 79 5.34 14.79 19.72
CA ILE A 79 5.91 16.10 20.05
C ILE A 79 6.12 16.91 18.75
N LYS A 80 6.91 16.35 17.81
CA LYS A 80 7.28 17.04 16.57
C LYS A 80 7.82 16.10 15.53
N ASP A 81 7.79 16.53 14.27
CA ASP A 81 8.52 15.90 13.18
C ASP A 81 10.03 16.10 13.36
N ILE A 82 10.81 15.11 12.92
CA ILE A 82 12.28 15.18 12.93
C ILE A 82 12.71 15.56 11.51
N ASP A 83 13.50 16.63 11.42
CA ASP A 83 14.14 17.03 10.17
C ASP A 83 15.30 16.07 9.88
N SER A 84 15.07 15.10 8.99
CA SER A 84 16.01 14.05 8.61
C SER A 84 15.79 13.65 7.16
N GLY A 85 16.82 13.08 6.52
CA GLY A 85 16.70 12.52 5.19
C GLY A 85 15.61 11.44 5.12
N LEU A 86 15.49 10.61 6.18
CA LEU A 86 14.42 9.64 6.28
C LEU A 86 13.03 10.30 6.26
N ASN A 87 12.84 11.42 6.97
CA ASN A 87 11.56 12.13 6.93
C ASN A 87 11.27 12.71 5.56
N ASN A 88 12.29 13.25 4.87
CA ASN A 88 12.16 13.71 3.49
C ASN A 88 11.71 12.56 2.56
N CYS A 89 12.31 11.37 2.71
CA CYS A 89 11.91 10.18 1.95
C CYS A 89 10.45 9.77 2.18
N LEU A 90 9.95 9.97 3.39
CA LEU A 90 8.58 9.57 3.78
C LEU A 90 7.53 10.61 3.39
N THR A 91 7.89 11.89 3.31
CA THR A 91 6.94 13.00 3.13
C THR A 91 6.99 13.65 1.76
N LEU A 92 8.14 13.65 1.09
CA LEU A 92 8.34 14.33 -0.19
C LEU A 92 8.72 13.34 -1.30
N GLU A 93 9.96 12.86 -1.30
CA GLU A 93 10.51 12.03 -2.37
C GLU A 93 11.35 10.87 -1.83
N ALA A 94 11.03 9.66 -2.19
CA ALA A 94 11.78 8.48 -1.78
C ALA A 94 13.06 8.28 -2.59
N ASN A 95 13.04 8.67 -3.85
CA ASN A 95 14.16 8.64 -4.79
C ASN A 95 13.86 9.52 -6.00
N ILE A 96 14.85 9.70 -6.89
CA ILE A 96 14.75 10.56 -8.07
C ILE A 96 13.59 10.21 -9.04
N ASP A 97 13.09 8.98 -8.99
CA ASP A 97 12.05 8.48 -9.90
C ASP A 97 10.65 8.45 -9.25
N GLN A 98 10.59 8.54 -7.90
CA GLN A 98 9.35 8.29 -7.15
C GLN A 98 9.19 9.28 -6.00
N ASP A 99 8.03 9.95 -5.98
CA ASP A 99 7.56 10.65 -4.79
C ASP A 99 7.19 9.65 -3.67
N ASN A 100 6.88 10.15 -2.51
CA ASN A 100 6.54 9.36 -1.34
C ASN A 100 5.31 8.44 -1.55
N ARG A 101 4.31 8.90 -2.33
CA ARG A 101 3.07 8.13 -2.58
C ARG A 101 3.31 7.04 -3.60
N ALA A 102 3.94 7.35 -4.74
CA ALA A 102 4.29 6.37 -5.74
C ALA A 102 5.20 5.28 -5.18
N PHE A 103 6.14 5.65 -4.31
CA PHE A 103 7.00 4.70 -3.63
C PHE A 103 6.21 3.77 -2.70
N ARG A 104 5.32 4.31 -1.84
CA ARG A 104 4.47 3.48 -0.98
C ARG A 104 3.56 2.55 -1.77
N GLN A 105 2.98 3.05 -2.87
CA GLN A 105 2.17 2.24 -3.76
C GLN A 105 2.98 1.07 -4.34
N ASP A 106 4.20 1.32 -4.78
CA ASP A 106 5.12 0.31 -5.33
C ASP A 106 5.50 -0.75 -4.28
N VAL A 107 5.77 -0.32 -3.04
CA VAL A 107 6.03 -1.23 -1.90
C VAL A 107 4.85 -2.18 -1.67
N VAL A 108 3.62 -1.64 -1.61
CA VAL A 108 2.42 -2.46 -1.35
C VAL A 108 2.14 -3.42 -2.51
N MET A 109 2.24 -2.93 -3.74
CA MET A 109 2.04 -3.74 -4.94
C MET A 109 3.05 -4.89 -5.00
N SER A 110 4.33 -4.59 -4.76
CA SER A 110 5.41 -5.60 -4.73
C SER A 110 5.22 -6.61 -3.61
N MET A 111 4.78 -6.16 -2.43
CA MET A 111 4.49 -7.01 -1.28
C MET A 111 3.35 -8.00 -1.60
N PHE A 112 2.31 -7.57 -2.30
CA PHE A 112 1.20 -8.44 -2.68
C PHE A 112 1.60 -9.45 -3.75
N ASP A 113 2.41 -9.06 -4.72
CA ASP A 113 2.84 -9.96 -5.80
C ASP A 113 3.82 -11.03 -5.29
N GLU A 114 4.81 -10.63 -4.50
CA GLU A 114 5.90 -11.49 -4.05
C GLU A 114 5.68 -12.12 -2.65
N GLY A 115 4.72 -11.63 -1.88
CA GLY A 115 4.47 -12.06 -0.49
C GLY A 115 5.37 -11.41 0.55
N ALA A 116 6.54 -10.92 0.15
CA ALA A 116 7.46 -10.13 0.96
C ALA A 116 8.26 -9.19 0.07
N VAL A 117 8.60 -8.02 0.60
CA VAL A 117 9.37 -7.00 -0.11
C VAL A 117 10.40 -6.37 0.82
N ALA A 118 11.52 -5.92 0.27
CA ALA A 118 12.54 -5.18 1.01
C ALA A 118 12.51 -3.69 0.63
N ILE A 119 12.48 -2.78 1.60
CA ILE A 119 12.85 -1.39 1.37
C ILE A 119 14.35 -1.27 1.60
N VAL A 120 15.06 -0.91 0.54
CA VAL A 120 16.52 -0.80 0.53
C VAL A 120 16.90 0.67 0.54
N PRO A 121 17.60 1.15 1.57
CA PRO A 121 18.24 2.45 1.52
C PRO A 121 19.34 2.43 0.44
N VAL A 122 19.30 3.36 -0.51
CA VAL A 122 20.28 3.44 -1.61
C VAL A 122 21.40 4.42 -1.28
N ASP A 123 21.04 5.59 -0.75
CA ASP A 123 21.99 6.57 -0.23
C ASP A 123 21.72 6.83 1.25
N ALA A 124 22.79 6.93 2.03
CA ALA A 124 22.73 7.31 3.43
C ALA A 124 23.92 8.18 3.80
N ASN A 125 23.68 9.14 4.67
CA ASN A 125 24.70 9.89 5.34
C ASN A 125 25.09 9.17 6.64
N THR A 126 26.38 8.94 6.84
CA THR A 126 26.88 8.29 8.05
C THR A 126 27.79 9.26 8.77
N ASP A 127 27.45 9.61 10.01
CA ASP A 127 28.35 10.38 10.88
C ASP A 127 29.42 9.43 11.45
N PRO A 128 30.69 9.61 11.10
CA PRO A 128 31.76 8.74 11.54
C PRO A 128 32.02 8.84 13.05
N THR A 129 31.59 9.92 13.71
CA THR A 129 31.83 10.17 15.13
C THR A 129 30.81 9.50 16.03
N THR A 130 29.54 9.51 15.65
CA THR A 130 28.43 8.95 16.42
C THR A 130 27.99 7.59 15.93
N GLY A 131 28.41 7.19 14.73
CA GLY A 131 27.96 5.97 14.08
C GLY A 131 26.48 5.98 13.73
N SER A 132 25.82 7.14 13.80
CA SER A 132 24.47 7.32 13.33
C SER A 132 24.44 7.36 11.81
N PHE A 133 23.33 6.90 11.24
CA PHE A 133 23.12 7.03 9.80
C PHE A 133 21.75 7.64 9.54
N ASP A 134 21.65 8.42 8.47
CA ASP A 134 20.40 8.98 7.98
C ASP A 134 20.19 8.50 6.55
N VAL A 135 18.96 8.08 6.23
CA VAL A 135 18.58 7.57 4.91
C VAL A 135 18.25 8.76 4.02
N LEU A 136 18.95 8.91 2.91
CA LEU A 136 18.73 10.01 1.96
C LEU A 136 17.84 9.59 0.80
N THR A 137 17.96 8.34 0.34
CA THR A 137 17.11 7.78 -0.71
C THR A 137 16.82 6.30 -0.43
N MET A 138 15.68 5.81 -0.88
CA MET A 138 15.30 4.41 -0.70
C MET A 138 14.53 3.89 -1.93
N ARG A 139 14.67 2.59 -2.18
CA ARG A 139 14.00 1.89 -3.29
C ARG A 139 13.38 0.58 -2.83
N THR A 140 12.37 0.17 -3.56
CA THR A 140 11.75 -1.15 -3.43
C THR A 140 12.68 -2.21 -4.02
N GLY A 141 12.93 -3.29 -3.29
CA GLY A 141 13.76 -4.42 -3.73
C GLY A 141 13.00 -5.74 -3.64
N LYS A 142 13.11 -6.57 -4.69
CA LYS A 142 12.57 -7.92 -4.72
C LYS A 142 13.53 -8.85 -3.99
N ILE A 143 13.02 -9.62 -3.02
CA ILE A 143 13.81 -10.63 -2.31
C ILE A 143 13.92 -11.87 -3.21
N ILE A 144 15.16 -12.22 -3.59
CA ILE A 144 15.44 -13.38 -4.45
C ILE A 144 15.79 -14.60 -3.61
N GLU A 145 16.59 -14.43 -2.55
CA GLU A 145 17.05 -15.52 -1.72
C GLU A 145 17.20 -15.11 -0.26
N TRP A 146 16.87 -16.05 0.63
CA TRP A 146 16.92 -15.86 2.07
C TRP A 146 18.12 -16.59 2.66
N PHE A 147 19.00 -15.87 3.36
CA PHE A 147 20.08 -16.42 4.16
C PHE A 147 19.81 -16.21 5.65
N PRO A 148 20.49 -16.91 6.56
CA PRO A 148 20.24 -16.78 8.00
C PRO A 148 20.35 -15.34 8.54
N ARG A 149 21.35 -14.57 8.12
CA ARG A 149 21.63 -13.19 8.58
C ARG A 149 21.53 -12.13 7.48
N SER A 150 21.35 -12.53 6.22
CA SER A 150 21.31 -11.65 5.05
C SER A 150 20.16 -12.04 4.12
N VAL A 151 19.88 -11.18 3.16
CA VAL A 151 18.97 -11.44 2.04
C VAL A 151 19.63 -11.01 0.75
N MET A 152 19.40 -11.76 -0.32
CA MET A 152 19.73 -11.32 -1.67
C MET A 152 18.53 -10.57 -2.22
N VAL A 153 18.76 -9.31 -2.59
CA VAL A 153 17.72 -8.40 -3.07
C VAL A 153 18.07 -7.93 -4.47
N GLU A 154 17.10 -7.95 -5.36
CA GLU A 154 17.20 -7.35 -6.68
C GLU A 154 16.61 -5.94 -6.60
N VAL A 155 17.44 -4.92 -6.80
CA VAL A 155 17.06 -3.50 -6.68
C VAL A 155 17.53 -2.73 -7.91
N TYR A 156 16.79 -1.71 -8.31
CA TYR A 156 17.16 -0.84 -9.42
C TYR A 156 18.30 0.10 -9.02
N ASN A 157 19.38 0.09 -9.82
CA ASN A 157 20.50 1.01 -9.68
C ASN A 157 20.35 2.13 -10.72
N ASP A 158 20.07 3.33 -10.25
CA ASP A 158 19.85 4.53 -11.07
C ASP A 158 21.10 4.97 -11.85
N ARG A 159 22.30 4.68 -11.33
CA ARG A 159 23.58 5.03 -11.99
C ARG A 159 23.84 4.16 -13.22
N ILE A 160 23.43 2.91 -13.19
CA ILE A 160 23.64 1.95 -14.26
C ILE A 160 22.40 1.78 -15.14
N GLY A 161 21.23 2.22 -14.65
CA GLY A 161 19.95 2.08 -15.34
C GLY A 161 19.45 0.62 -15.42
N LYS A 162 19.92 -0.25 -14.52
CA LYS A 162 19.57 -1.69 -14.51
C LYS A 162 19.30 -2.18 -13.08
N LYS A 163 18.57 -3.30 -12.99
CA LYS A 163 18.42 -4.02 -11.74
C LYS A 163 19.68 -4.83 -11.44
N GLU A 164 20.16 -4.74 -10.21
CA GLU A 164 21.29 -5.50 -9.68
C GLU A 164 20.87 -6.37 -8.51
N ARG A 165 21.54 -7.50 -8.35
CA ARG A 165 21.37 -8.40 -7.23
C ARG A 165 22.47 -8.17 -6.22
N ILE A 166 22.09 -7.79 -5.01
CA ILE A 166 23.02 -7.50 -3.91
C ILE A 166 22.63 -8.29 -2.67
N ILE A 167 23.63 -8.70 -1.90
CA ILE A 167 23.43 -9.38 -0.62
C ILE A 167 23.56 -8.34 0.48
N LEU A 168 22.48 -8.12 1.23
CA LEU A 168 22.41 -7.16 2.31
C LEU A 168 22.09 -7.81 3.64
N PRO A 169 22.65 -7.32 4.77
CA PRO A 169 22.26 -7.77 6.10
C PRO A 169 20.79 -7.49 6.36
N LYS A 170 20.07 -8.41 6.99
CA LYS A 170 18.65 -8.22 7.36
C LYS A 170 18.40 -7.03 8.29
N THR A 171 19.46 -6.56 8.97
CA THR A 171 19.38 -5.39 9.86
C THR A 171 19.45 -4.06 9.12
N SER A 172 19.88 -4.06 7.86
CA SER A 172 20.08 -2.85 7.06
C SER A 172 18.95 -2.59 6.07
N VAL A 173 18.03 -3.53 5.92
CA VAL A 173 16.89 -3.42 5.03
C VAL A 173 15.58 -3.59 5.80
N ALA A 174 14.55 -2.85 5.45
CA ALA A 174 13.24 -3.05 6.04
C ALA A 174 12.51 -4.13 5.24
N ILE A 175 12.39 -5.31 5.83
CA ILE A 175 11.69 -6.44 5.22
C ILE A 175 10.24 -6.40 5.69
N ILE A 176 9.33 -6.31 4.74
CA ILE A 176 7.90 -6.25 4.95
C ILE A 176 7.29 -7.53 4.41
N GLU A 177 6.63 -8.27 5.29
CA GLU A 177 5.88 -9.47 4.93
C GLU A 177 4.41 -9.12 4.75
N ASN A 178 3.76 -9.74 3.79
CA ASN A 178 2.34 -9.52 3.55
C ASN A 178 1.51 -10.02 4.74
N PRO A 179 0.79 -9.16 5.47
CA PRO A 179 -0.08 -9.59 6.58
C PRO A 179 -1.20 -10.54 6.12
N PHE A 180 -1.52 -10.58 4.83
CA PHE A 180 -2.49 -11.49 4.22
C PHE A 180 -1.85 -12.65 3.45
N PHE A 181 -0.63 -13.04 3.83
CA PHE A 181 0.13 -14.07 3.11
C PHE A 181 -0.64 -15.37 2.91
N SER A 182 -1.34 -15.84 3.93
CA SER A 182 -2.14 -17.07 3.87
C SER A 182 -3.27 -17.02 2.84
N VAL A 183 -3.85 -15.85 2.63
CA VAL A 183 -4.96 -15.62 1.68
C VAL A 183 -4.46 -15.38 0.26
N MET A 184 -3.29 -14.75 0.11
CA MET A 184 -2.81 -14.22 -1.17
C MET A 184 -1.62 -14.99 -1.74
N ASN A 185 -0.62 -15.30 -0.93
CA ASN A 185 0.69 -15.75 -1.43
C ASN A 185 0.98 -17.24 -1.17
N GLU A 186 0.35 -17.86 -0.20
CA GLU A 186 0.52 -19.28 0.06
C GLU A 186 0.17 -20.11 -1.19
N PRO A 187 0.90 -21.21 -1.48
CA PRO A 187 0.71 -22.00 -2.71
C PRO A 187 -0.73 -22.45 -2.98
N ASN A 188 -1.51 -22.70 -1.92
CA ASN A 188 -2.91 -23.11 -2.02
C ASN A 188 -3.90 -22.03 -1.52
N SER A 189 -3.49 -20.78 -1.47
CA SER A 189 -4.32 -19.67 -1.05
C SER A 189 -5.55 -19.49 -1.93
N THR A 190 -6.54 -18.79 -1.40
CA THR A 190 -7.77 -18.46 -2.15
C THR A 190 -7.46 -17.70 -3.43
N LEU A 191 -6.53 -16.74 -3.36
CA LEU A 191 -6.08 -15.97 -4.52
C LEU A 191 -5.40 -16.86 -5.57
N LYS A 192 -4.49 -17.76 -5.18
CA LYS A 192 -3.83 -18.67 -6.13
C LYS A 192 -4.81 -19.64 -6.77
N ARG A 193 -5.84 -20.07 -6.04
CA ARG A 193 -6.94 -20.88 -6.60
C ARG A 193 -7.77 -20.09 -7.60
N LEU A 194 -8.07 -18.82 -7.31
CA LEU A 194 -8.77 -17.92 -8.22
C LEU A 194 -7.97 -17.72 -9.51
N ILE A 195 -6.68 -17.42 -9.41
CA ILE A 195 -5.78 -17.27 -10.57
C ILE A 195 -5.82 -18.53 -11.45
N ARG A 196 -5.70 -19.72 -10.86
CA ARG A 196 -5.76 -20.97 -11.63
C ARG A 196 -7.08 -21.15 -12.37
N LYS A 197 -8.20 -20.70 -11.79
CA LYS A 197 -9.52 -20.78 -12.45
C LYS A 197 -9.68 -19.76 -13.55
N LEU A 198 -9.13 -18.55 -13.36
CA LEU A 198 -9.10 -17.53 -14.42
C LEU A 198 -8.28 -18.00 -15.61
N ASN A 199 -7.07 -18.54 -15.38
CA ASN A 199 -6.22 -19.10 -16.45
C ASN A 199 -6.92 -20.24 -17.20
N LEU A 200 -7.71 -21.04 -16.50
CA LEU A 200 -8.48 -22.11 -17.13
C LEU A 200 -9.62 -21.56 -18.00
N LEU A 201 -10.29 -20.48 -17.55
CA LEU A 201 -11.31 -19.80 -18.38
C LEU A 201 -10.70 -19.21 -19.64
N ASP A 202 -9.60 -18.49 -19.54
CA ASP A 202 -8.91 -17.90 -20.69
C ASP A 202 -8.49 -18.97 -21.71
N ALA A 203 -7.97 -20.11 -21.22
CA ALA A 203 -7.62 -21.23 -22.11
C ALA A 203 -8.86 -21.83 -22.83
N ILE A 204 -10.02 -21.87 -22.16
CA ILE A 204 -11.27 -22.33 -22.75
C ILE A 204 -11.79 -21.32 -23.75
N ASP A 205 -11.74 -20.03 -23.43
CA ASP A 205 -12.17 -18.95 -24.34
C ASP A 205 -11.30 -18.91 -25.61
N GLU A 206 -9.97 -19.07 -25.46
CA GLU A 206 -9.06 -19.19 -26.60
C GLU A 206 -9.37 -20.44 -27.46
N GLN A 207 -9.67 -21.55 -26.79
CA GLN A 207 -10.07 -22.78 -27.48
C GLN A 207 -11.40 -22.62 -28.23
N SER A 208 -12.38 -21.97 -27.60
CA SER A 208 -13.69 -21.68 -28.18
C SER A 208 -13.57 -20.68 -29.34
N GLY A 209 -12.78 -19.60 -29.16
CA GLY A 209 -12.53 -18.58 -30.17
C GLY A 209 -11.70 -19.08 -31.34
N SER A 210 -10.89 -20.13 -31.16
CA SER A 210 -10.12 -20.76 -32.26
C SER A 210 -10.95 -21.70 -33.14
N GLY A 211 -12.27 -21.81 -32.91
CA GLY A 211 -13.16 -22.69 -33.68
C GLY A 211 -12.88 -24.19 -33.45
N LYS A 212 -12.12 -24.55 -32.41
CA LYS A 212 -11.91 -25.95 -32.03
C LYS A 212 -13.17 -26.47 -31.35
N LEU A 213 -14.05 -27.03 -32.15
CA LEU A 213 -15.26 -27.71 -31.65
C LEU A 213 -14.88 -29.09 -31.13
N ASP A 214 -15.36 -29.44 -29.94
CA ASP A 214 -15.30 -30.84 -29.45
C ASP A 214 -16.30 -31.67 -30.28
N LEU A 215 -15.81 -32.28 -31.35
CA LEU A 215 -16.60 -33.09 -32.25
C LEU A 215 -16.27 -34.56 -32.15
N ILE A 216 -17.27 -35.40 -32.06
CA ILE A 216 -17.10 -36.83 -32.30
C ILE A 216 -17.52 -37.09 -33.77
N ILE A 217 -16.58 -37.55 -34.58
CA ILE A 217 -16.81 -37.95 -35.95
C ILE A 217 -16.90 -39.47 -35.96
N GLN A 218 -18.08 -40.00 -36.21
CA GLN A 218 -18.29 -41.41 -36.39
C GLN A 218 -18.10 -41.77 -37.86
N LEU A 219 -17.03 -42.53 -38.16
CA LEU A 219 -16.74 -43.00 -39.49
C LEU A 219 -17.46 -44.33 -39.74
N PRO A 220 -17.88 -44.61 -41.01
CA PRO A 220 -18.61 -45.83 -41.34
C PRO A 220 -17.75 -47.10 -41.35
N TYR A 221 -16.50 -47.00 -40.95
CA TYR A 221 -15.54 -48.12 -40.95
C TYR A 221 -14.70 -48.14 -39.67
N VAL A 222 -14.18 -49.33 -39.35
CA VAL A 222 -13.29 -49.52 -38.17
C VAL A 222 -11.89 -48.99 -38.50
N VAL A 223 -11.41 -48.05 -37.71
CA VAL A 223 -10.07 -47.47 -37.84
C VAL A 223 -9.03 -48.41 -37.27
N ARG A 224 -8.64 -49.44 -38.07
CA ARG A 224 -7.53 -50.33 -37.73
C ARG A 224 -6.60 -50.46 -38.97
N GLY A 225 -5.30 -50.37 -38.74
CA GLY A 225 -4.29 -50.42 -39.79
C GLY A 225 -3.89 -49.04 -40.31
N GLU A 226 -2.65 -48.90 -40.73
CA GLU A 226 -1.99 -47.63 -41.09
C GLU A 226 -2.71 -46.83 -42.17
N THR A 227 -3.22 -47.53 -43.20
CA THR A 227 -3.90 -46.91 -44.33
C THR A 227 -5.25 -46.29 -43.90
N ARG A 228 -6.00 -46.98 -43.01
CA ARG A 228 -7.30 -46.49 -42.54
C ARG A 228 -7.11 -45.36 -41.51
N GLN A 229 -6.05 -45.33 -40.76
CA GLN A 229 -5.67 -44.21 -39.87
C GLN A 229 -5.36 -42.97 -40.73
N LYS A 230 -4.58 -43.10 -41.80
CA LYS A 230 -4.28 -41.97 -42.70
C LYS A 230 -5.58 -41.40 -43.34
N HIS A 231 -6.47 -42.27 -43.77
CA HIS A 231 -7.81 -41.79 -44.28
C HIS A 231 -8.63 -41.09 -43.20
N ALA A 232 -8.63 -41.58 -41.95
CA ALA A 232 -9.33 -40.93 -40.88
C ALA A 232 -8.73 -39.57 -40.51
N GLU A 233 -7.39 -39.44 -40.54
CA GLU A 233 -6.69 -38.17 -40.33
C GLU A 233 -6.96 -37.16 -41.44
N GLN A 234 -6.92 -37.59 -42.71
CA GLN A 234 -7.27 -36.73 -43.85
C GLN A 234 -8.72 -36.26 -43.77
N ARG A 235 -9.66 -37.15 -43.38
CA ARG A 235 -11.05 -36.77 -43.19
C ARG A 235 -11.27 -35.78 -42.06
N LYS A 236 -10.58 -35.97 -40.94
CA LYS A 236 -10.54 -35.03 -39.81
C LYS A 236 -10.06 -33.65 -40.27
N GLU A 237 -8.93 -33.60 -40.98
CA GLU A 237 -8.38 -32.34 -41.49
C GLU A 237 -9.34 -31.63 -42.44
N SER A 238 -9.95 -32.38 -43.39
CA SER A 238 -10.95 -31.83 -44.32
C SER A 238 -12.17 -31.23 -43.60
N ILE A 239 -12.69 -31.90 -42.58
CA ILE A 239 -13.84 -31.39 -41.78
C ILE A 239 -13.43 -30.16 -40.99
N VAL A 240 -12.25 -30.17 -40.35
CA VAL A 240 -11.73 -29.03 -39.59
C VAL A 240 -11.50 -27.82 -40.51
N GLU A 241 -11.01 -28.03 -41.73
CA GLU A 241 -10.78 -26.97 -42.70
C GLU A 241 -12.10 -26.35 -43.20
N GLN A 242 -13.11 -27.18 -43.45
CA GLN A 242 -14.44 -26.70 -43.79
C GLN A 242 -15.12 -25.91 -42.68
N LEU A 243 -14.96 -26.34 -41.43
CA LEU A 243 -15.49 -25.64 -40.22
C LEU A 243 -14.76 -24.32 -39.93
N LYS A 244 -13.52 -24.15 -40.40
CA LYS A 244 -12.81 -22.86 -40.33
C LYS A 244 -13.29 -21.84 -41.36
N GLY A 245 -14.11 -22.25 -42.32
CA GLY A 245 -14.73 -21.35 -43.28
C GLY A 245 -15.63 -20.30 -42.60
N PRO A 246 -15.91 -19.18 -43.28
CA PRO A 246 -16.63 -18.04 -42.67
C PRO A 246 -18.02 -18.37 -42.12
N TYR A 247 -18.59 -19.50 -42.53
CA TYR A 247 -19.95 -19.95 -42.13
C TYR A 247 -19.95 -21.15 -41.17
N GLY A 248 -18.77 -21.76 -40.86
CA GLY A 248 -18.69 -22.92 -39.92
C GLY A 248 -19.49 -24.15 -40.41
N ILE A 249 -19.61 -24.35 -41.72
CA ILE A 249 -20.39 -25.44 -42.31
C ILE A 249 -19.42 -26.51 -42.85
N ALA A 250 -19.66 -27.76 -42.47
CA ALA A 250 -18.96 -28.90 -43.04
C ALA A 250 -19.94 -29.86 -43.72
N TYR A 251 -19.54 -30.38 -44.86
CA TYR A 251 -20.31 -31.40 -45.59
C TYR A 251 -19.88 -32.79 -45.13
N ILE A 252 -20.84 -33.61 -44.75
CA ILE A 252 -20.62 -35.00 -44.30
C ILE A 252 -21.32 -35.97 -45.27
N ASP A 253 -20.76 -37.17 -45.38
CA ASP A 253 -21.38 -38.25 -46.13
C ASP A 253 -22.58 -38.83 -45.32
N GLY A 254 -23.60 -39.33 -45.99
CA GLY A 254 -24.82 -39.87 -45.37
C GLY A 254 -24.59 -41.02 -44.40
N THR A 255 -23.41 -41.61 -44.40
CA THR A 255 -22.96 -42.68 -43.48
C THR A 255 -22.12 -42.21 -42.30
N GLU A 256 -21.73 -40.94 -42.31
CA GLU A 256 -20.96 -40.31 -41.24
C GLU A 256 -21.91 -39.59 -40.28
N LYS A 257 -21.59 -39.59 -38.98
CA LYS A 257 -22.33 -38.82 -37.97
C LYS A 257 -21.36 -37.95 -37.21
N ILE A 258 -21.64 -36.66 -37.22
CA ILE A 258 -20.95 -35.68 -36.39
C ILE A 258 -21.83 -35.36 -35.18
N THR A 259 -21.29 -35.56 -34.00
CA THR A 259 -21.94 -35.20 -32.76
C THR A 259 -21.11 -34.11 -32.09
N GLN A 260 -21.66 -32.93 -31.96
CA GLN A 260 -21.04 -31.86 -31.20
C GLN A 260 -21.24 -32.13 -29.68
N LEU A 261 -20.17 -32.19 -28.95
CA LEU A 261 -20.20 -32.28 -27.49
C LEU A 261 -20.39 -30.88 -26.90
N ASN A 262 -21.64 -30.59 -26.54
CA ASN A 262 -21.88 -29.40 -25.71
C ASN A 262 -21.41 -29.66 -24.30
N ARG A 263 -20.27 -29.07 -23.92
CA ARG A 263 -19.79 -29.14 -22.53
C ARG A 263 -20.37 -27.98 -21.75
N PRO A 264 -21.19 -28.19 -20.74
CA PRO A 264 -21.68 -27.14 -19.82
C PRO A 264 -20.59 -26.69 -18.84
N VAL A 265 -19.30 -26.75 -19.24
CA VAL A 265 -18.15 -26.47 -18.37
C VAL A 265 -18.06 -24.98 -18.07
N GLU A 266 -18.39 -24.11 -19.03
CA GLU A 266 -18.27 -22.67 -18.90
C GLU A 266 -19.13 -22.08 -17.78
N ASN A 267 -20.40 -22.46 -17.72
CA ASN A 267 -21.31 -21.96 -16.67
C ASN A 267 -20.87 -22.36 -15.24
N ASN A 268 -20.22 -23.51 -15.08
CA ASN A 268 -19.74 -23.95 -13.80
C ASN A 268 -18.43 -23.28 -13.38
N LEU A 269 -17.55 -22.98 -14.35
CA LEU A 269 -16.31 -22.24 -14.11
C LEU A 269 -16.57 -20.79 -13.72
N LEU A 270 -17.49 -20.10 -14.42
CA LEU A 270 -17.88 -18.73 -14.07
C LEU A 270 -18.44 -18.65 -12.65
N LYS A 271 -19.34 -19.57 -12.26
CA LYS A 271 -19.83 -19.64 -10.87
C LYS A 271 -18.74 -19.91 -9.84
N GLN A 272 -17.76 -20.73 -10.20
CA GLN A 272 -16.61 -20.99 -9.32
C GLN A 272 -15.68 -19.77 -9.19
N VAL A 273 -15.48 -19.02 -10.25
CA VAL A 273 -14.71 -17.77 -10.23
C VAL A 273 -15.44 -16.74 -9.37
N GLU A 274 -16.74 -16.55 -9.55
CA GLU A 274 -17.56 -15.66 -8.73
C GLU A 274 -17.50 -16.03 -7.25
N TYR A 275 -17.68 -17.30 -6.93
CA TYR A 275 -17.57 -17.82 -5.56
C TYR A 275 -16.18 -17.54 -4.95
N LEU A 276 -15.10 -17.81 -5.70
CA LEU A 276 -13.73 -17.59 -5.21
C LEU A 276 -13.42 -16.09 -5.07
N THR A 277 -13.95 -15.23 -5.95
CA THR A 277 -13.82 -13.78 -5.86
C THR A 277 -14.52 -13.25 -4.61
N ASN A 278 -15.76 -13.66 -4.36
CA ASN A 278 -16.49 -13.28 -3.17
C ASN A 278 -15.82 -13.79 -1.89
N MET A 279 -15.28 -15.00 -1.91
CA MET A 279 -14.52 -15.58 -0.81
C MET A 279 -13.23 -14.79 -0.56
N LEU A 280 -12.52 -14.37 -1.61
CA LEU A 280 -11.33 -13.53 -1.50
C LEU A 280 -11.66 -12.19 -0.85
N TYR A 281 -12.71 -11.50 -1.31
CA TYR A 281 -13.16 -10.24 -0.71
C TYR A 281 -13.49 -10.40 0.76
N SER A 282 -14.24 -11.43 1.10
CA SER A 282 -14.61 -11.73 2.50
C SER A 282 -13.38 -11.98 3.38
N GLN A 283 -12.39 -12.74 2.89
CA GLN A 283 -11.16 -13.05 3.63
C GLN A 283 -10.23 -11.84 3.77
N LEU A 284 -10.22 -10.95 2.79
CA LEU A 284 -9.49 -9.67 2.87
C LEU A 284 -10.25 -8.62 3.70
N GLY A 285 -11.51 -8.88 4.09
CA GLY A 285 -12.33 -7.89 4.78
C GLY A 285 -12.79 -6.74 3.87
N MET A 286 -12.88 -6.99 2.58
CA MET A 286 -13.39 -6.06 1.57
C MET A 286 -14.81 -6.40 1.17
N THR A 287 -15.51 -5.42 0.61
CA THR A 287 -16.82 -5.62 -0.03
C THR A 287 -16.76 -5.05 -1.46
N PRO A 288 -17.61 -5.52 -2.39
CA PRO A 288 -17.71 -4.90 -3.72
C PRO A 288 -17.97 -3.40 -3.67
N ALA A 289 -18.75 -2.92 -2.66
CA ALA A 289 -19.04 -1.51 -2.45
C ALA A 289 -17.78 -0.65 -2.22
N VAL A 290 -16.71 -1.22 -1.62
CA VAL A 290 -15.43 -0.52 -1.46
C VAL A 290 -14.73 -0.34 -2.81
N LEU A 291 -14.89 -1.30 -3.73
CA LEU A 291 -14.24 -1.26 -5.04
C LEU A 291 -14.95 -0.32 -6.01
N ASP A 292 -16.28 -0.31 -6.00
CA ASP A 292 -17.11 0.52 -6.88
C ASP A 292 -17.37 1.93 -6.31
N GLY A 293 -16.98 2.20 -5.07
CA GLY A 293 -17.11 3.52 -4.42
C GLY A 293 -18.48 3.80 -3.82
N THR A 294 -19.35 2.79 -3.71
CA THR A 294 -20.70 2.92 -3.11
C THR A 294 -20.73 2.60 -1.62
N ALA A 295 -19.56 2.30 -1.01
CA ALA A 295 -19.45 1.96 0.39
C ALA A 295 -19.87 3.12 1.31
N ASP A 296 -20.67 2.82 2.32
CA ASP A 296 -20.99 3.73 3.40
C ASP A 296 -19.80 3.98 4.34
N GLU A 297 -19.93 4.98 5.21
CA GLU A 297 -18.88 5.37 6.15
C GLU A 297 -18.44 4.19 7.04
N GLN A 298 -19.38 3.41 7.54
CA GLN A 298 -19.10 2.28 8.43
C GLN A 298 -18.32 1.17 7.69
N THR A 299 -18.68 0.88 6.46
CA THR A 299 -17.97 -0.08 5.60
C THR A 299 -16.57 0.41 5.29
N MET A 300 -16.40 1.70 4.98
CA MET A 300 -15.07 2.30 4.76
C MET A 300 -14.22 2.27 6.03
N LEU A 301 -14.79 2.51 7.19
CA LEU A 301 -14.09 2.40 8.48
C LEU A 301 -13.63 0.97 8.74
N ASN A 302 -14.50 -0.01 8.52
CA ASN A 302 -14.16 -1.43 8.65
C ASN A 302 -13.06 -1.87 7.68
N TYR A 303 -13.14 -1.43 6.42
CA TYR A 303 -12.10 -1.67 5.41
C TYR A 303 -10.76 -1.08 5.85
N ASN A 304 -10.74 0.17 6.28
CA ASN A 304 -9.51 0.81 6.75
C ASN A 304 -8.87 0.04 7.93
N ASN A 305 -9.67 -0.33 8.92
CA ASN A 305 -9.15 -1.00 10.13
C ASN A 305 -8.69 -2.44 9.85
N ARG A 306 -9.33 -3.14 8.90
CA ARG A 306 -9.04 -4.56 8.64
C ARG A 306 -8.03 -4.78 7.51
N VAL A 307 -7.95 -3.88 6.54
CA VAL A 307 -7.10 -4.04 5.36
C VAL A 307 -5.95 -3.04 5.37
N VAL A 308 -6.26 -1.76 5.44
CA VAL A 308 -5.28 -0.70 5.25
C VAL A 308 -4.33 -0.60 6.45
N GLU A 309 -4.88 -0.61 7.66
CA GLU A 309 -4.11 -0.46 8.90
C GLU A 309 -3.08 -1.58 9.14
N PRO A 310 -3.38 -2.87 8.97
CA PRO A 310 -2.38 -3.93 9.11
C PRO A 310 -1.20 -3.76 8.14
N ILE A 311 -1.45 -3.31 6.92
CA ILE A 311 -0.41 -3.10 5.91
C ILE A 311 0.48 -1.93 6.29
N ILE A 312 -0.09 -0.78 6.62
CA ILE A 312 0.70 0.41 7.00
C ILE A 312 1.49 0.18 8.29
N ALA A 313 0.92 -0.59 9.25
CA ALA A 313 1.60 -0.99 10.46
C ALA A 313 2.78 -1.93 10.18
N ALA A 314 2.65 -2.86 9.24
CA ALA A 314 3.74 -3.73 8.80
C ALA A 314 4.88 -2.91 8.17
N ILE A 315 4.55 -1.96 7.29
CA ILE A 315 5.52 -1.06 6.65
C ILE A 315 6.27 -0.22 7.70
N THR A 316 5.55 0.50 8.54
CA THR A 316 6.14 1.39 9.55
C THR A 316 6.93 0.61 10.60
N GLY A 317 6.43 -0.56 11.01
CA GLY A 317 7.11 -1.46 11.94
C GLY A 317 8.44 -1.99 11.38
N ALA A 318 8.47 -2.41 10.12
CA ALA A 318 9.68 -2.87 9.44
C ALA A 318 10.71 -1.74 9.32
N MET A 319 10.31 -0.54 8.89
CA MET A 319 11.20 0.61 8.80
C MET A 319 11.72 1.05 10.17
N LYS A 320 10.88 1.11 11.19
CA LYS A 320 11.26 1.44 12.56
C LYS A 320 12.31 0.48 13.11
N ARG A 321 12.18 -0.82 12.81
CA ARG A 321 13.14 -1.84 13.24
C ARG A 321 14.51 -1.67 12.58
N SER A 322 14.56 -1.33 11.30
CA SER A 322 15.78 -1.35 10.49
C SER A 322 16.44 0.02 10.35
N PHE A 323 15.68 1.11 10.26
CA PHE A 323 16.21 2.45 9.97
C PHE A 323 16.45 3.29 11.22
N LEU A 324 15.89 2.91 12.37
CA LEU A 324 16.16 3.61 13.62
C LEU A 324 17.12 2.81 14.51
N SER A 325 18.21 3.43 14.92
CA SER A 325 19.16 2.85 15.89
C SER A 325 18.50 2.64 17.25
N LYS A 326 19.10 1.79 18.11
CA LYS A 326 18.62 1.62 19.49
C LYS A 326 18.61 2.95 20.23
N THR A 327 19.68 3.76 20.08
CA THR A 327 19.80 5.08 20.71
C THR A 327 18.71 6.03 20.24
N ALA A 328 18.42 6.09 18.95
CA ALA A 328 17.34 6.91 18.40
C ALA A 328 15.98 6.53 19.04
N ARG A 329 15.70 5.23 19.13
CA ARG A 329 14.46 4.72 19.74
C ARG A 329 14.35 5.03 21.23
N THR A 330 15.45 4.94 21.98
CA THR A 330 15.45 5.31 23.42
C THR A 330 15.31 6.81 23.63
N GLN A 331 15.68 7.63 22.65
CA GLN A 331 15.44 9.08 22.64
C GLN A 331 14.03 9.47 22.18
N GLY A 332 13.12 8.51 22.05
CA GLY A 332 11.74 8.74 21.64
C GLY A 332 11.53 8.91 20.14
N GLN A 333 12.56 8.66 19.30
CA GLN A 333 12.38 8.71 17.86
C GLN A 333 11.58 7.49 17.36
N THR A 334 10.64 7.73 16.46
CA THR A 334 9.79 6.68 15.90
C THR A 334 9.30 7.06 14.50
N ILE A 335 8.78 6.08 13.79
CA ILE A 335 8.06 6.29 12.54
C ILE A 335 6.59 6.02 12.82
N LEU A 336 5.74 7.02 12.59
CA LEU A 336 4.29 6.92 12.78
C LEU A 336 3.57 7.18 11.48
N TYR A 337 2.38 6.62 11.36
CA TYR A 337 1.43 6.98 10.32
C TYR A 337 0.31 7.82 10.92
N PHE A 338 -0.13 8.82 10.17
CA PHE A 338 -1.15 9.75 10.57
C PHE A 338 -2.38 9.56 9.69
N ARG A 339 -3.46 9.17 10.31
CA ARG A 339 -4.75 9.06 9.64
C ARG A 339 -5.53 10.34 9.88
N ASP A 340 -5.97 10.97 8.81
CA ASP A 340 -6.90 12.09 8.92
C ASP A 340 -8.30 11.57 9.27
N PRO A 341 -8.78 11.81 10.49
CA PRO A 341 -10.07 11.31 10.93
C PRO A 341 -11.24 11.99 10.18
N PHE A 342 -11.02 13.15 9.58
CA PHE A 342 -12.05 13.92 8.88
C PHE A 342 -12.20 13.51 7.41
N LYS A 343 -11.24 12.81 6.83
CA LYS A 343 -11.25 12.42 5.43
C LYS A 343 -12.41 11.47 5.05
N LEU A 344 -12.95 10.74 6.03
CA LEU A 344 -14.07 9.82 5.86
C LEU A 344 -15.39 10.36 6.43
N VAL A 345 -15.39 11.59 6.98
CA VAL A 345 -16.56 12.17 7.59
C VAL A 345 -17.32 12.99 6.55
N PRO A 346 -18.63 12.76 6.37
CA PRO A 346 -19.45 13.61 5.52
C PRO A 346 -19.39 15.08 5.97
N ILE A 347 -19.35 15.98 5.01
CA ILE A 347 -19.24 17.43 5.28
C ILE A 347 -20.32 17.92 6.27
N ASN A 348 -21.51 17.35 6.21
CA ASN A 348 -22.61 17.71 7.13
C ASN A 348 -22.30 17.39 8.59
N ASN A 349 -21.48 16.36 8.85
CA ASN A 349 -21.11 15.95 10.19
C ASN A 349 -19.86 16.69 10.69
N ILE A 350 -19.05 17.27 9.79
CA ILE A 350 -17.84 18.03 10.17
C ILE A 350 -18.19 19.21 11.05
N ALA A 351 -19.28 19.92 10.75
CA ALA A 351 -19.72 21.06 11.54
C ALA A 351 -20.10 20.67 12.98
N GLU A 352 -20.77 19.54 13.17
CA GLU A 352 -21.14 19.02 14.50
C GLU A 352 -19.91 18.54 15.28
N ILE A 353 -18.98 17.86 14.62
CA ILE A 353 -17.73 17.39 15.23
C ILE A 353 -16.84 18.57 15.60
N ALA A 354 -16.71 19.57 14.71
CA ALA A 354 -15.94 20.78 14.97
C ALA A 354 -16.50 21.58 16.16
N ASP A 355 -17.84 21.72 16.25
CA ASP A 355 -18.48 22.36 17.40
C ASP A 355 -18.18 21.60 18.70
N LYS A 356 -18.32 20.27 18.71
CA LYS A 356 -18.01 19.44 19.89
C LYS A 356 -16.54 19.52 20.29
N PHE A 357 -15.62 19.52 19.32
CA PHE A 357 -14.18 19.54 19.62
C PHE A 357 -13.71 20.91 20.08
N THR A 358 -14.23 22.00 19.52
CA THR A 358 -13.93 23.37 19.96
C THR A 358 -14.49 23.63 21.36
N ARG A 359 -15.72 23.20 21.62
CA ARG A 359 -16.35 23.35 22.95
C ARG A 359 -15.63 22.58 24.05
N ASN A 360 -15.06 21.43 23.72
CA ASN A 360 -14.33 20.61 24.70
C ASN A 360 -12.82 20.92 24.72
N GLU A 361 -12.38 22.03 24.12
CA GLU A 361 -10.99 22.47 24.11
C GLU A 361 -10.02 21.42 23.50
N ILE A 362 -10.49 20.62 22.52
CA ILE A 362 -9.70 19.60 21.85
C ILE A 362 -9.01 20.17 20.61
N LEU A 363 -9.72 21.03 19.85
CA LEU A 363 -9.20 21.71 18.66
C LEU A 363 -9.39 23.21 18.75
N THR A 364 -8.41 23.94 18.21
CA THR A 364 -8.49 25.40 18.03
C THR A 364 -9.32 25.76 16.80
N SER A 365 -9.79 26.98 16.72
CA SER A 365 -10.52 27.47 15.55
C SER A 365 -9.67 27.43 14.28
N ASN A 366 -8.36 27.68 14.37
CA ASN A 366 -7.45 27.62 13.23
C ASN A 366 -7.19 26.19 12.75
N GLU A 367 -7.11 25.22 13.65
CA GLU A 367 -7.01 23.80 13.27
C GLU A 367 -8.28 23.31 12.55
N VAL A 368 -9.47 23.72 13.01
CA VAL A 368 -10.73 23.43 12.31
C VAL A 368 -10.76 24.09 10.94
N ARG A 369 -10.33 25.36 10.81
CA ARG A 369 -10.23 26.04 9.51
C ARG A 369 -9.29 25.32 8.57
N GLN A 370 -8.14 24.85 9.05
CA GLN A 370 -7.18 24.10 8.27
C GLN A 370 -7.75 22.76 7.77
N ILE A 371 -8.49 22.04 8.60
CA ILE A 371 -9.17 20.78 8.24
C ILE A 371 -10.16 21.00 7.08
N ILE A 372 -10.90 22.11 7.11
CA ILE A 372 -11.90 22.48 6.08
C ILE A 372 -11.21 23.08 4.83
N GLY A 373 -9.91 23.40 4.90
CA GLY A 373 -9.15 24.00 3.81
C GLY A 373 -9.20 25.53 3.77
N PHE A 374 -9.62 26.20 4.84
CA PHE A 374 -9.57 27.67 4.94
C PHE A 374 -8.22 28.14 5.51
N LYS A 375 -7.77 29.31 5.04
CA LYS A 375 -6.60 29.99 5.60
C LYS A 375 -6.82 30.27 7.10
N PRO A 376 -5.80 30.04 7.97
CA PRO A 376 -5.86 30.46 9.37
C PRO A 376 -6.25 31.93 9.53
N ALA A 377 -7.00 32.26 10.56
CA ALA A 377 -7.32 33.64 10.91
C ALA A 377 -6.13 34.26 11.64
N ASP A 378 -5.82 35.52 11.34
CA ASP A 378 -4.73 36.29 11.97
C ASP A 378 -5.15 36.83 13.37
N ASP A 379 -5.98 36.10 14.11
CA ASP A 379 -6.43 36.48 15.46
C ASP A 379 -5.73 35.52 16.47
N PRO A 380 -4.98 36.04 17.46
CA PRO A 380 -4.38 35.24 18.50
C PRO A 380 -5.35 34.38 19.30
N LYS A 381 -6.62 34.72 19.33
CA LYS A 381 -7.68 33.92 19.96
C LYS A 381 -7.99 32.64 19.16
N ALA A 382 -7.77 32.66 17.86
CA ALA A 382 -8.06 31.52 16.99
C ALA A 382 -7.08 30.35 17.17
N ASP A 383 -5.93 30.58 17.76
CA ASP A 383 -4.91 29.57 18.11
C ASP A 383 -4.97 29.11 19.58
N LYS A 384 -5.93 29.67 20.35
CA LYS A 384 -6.12 29.24 21.74
C LYS A 384 -7.25 28.21 21.82
N LEU A 385 -7.08 27.22 22.71
CA LEU A 385 -8.16 26.33 23.10
C LEU A 385 -9.13 27.11 23.99
N ILE A 386 -10.29 27.44 23.48
CA ILE A 386 -11.26 28.28 24.16
C ILE A 386 -12.62 27.60 24.14
N ASN A 387 -13.21 27.41 25.33
CA ASN A 387 -14.58 26.97 25.45
C ASN A 387 -15.51 28.17 25.26
N SER A 388 -16.22 28.24 24.13
CA SER A 388 -17.14 29.36 23.84
C SER A 388 -18.35 29.45 24.76
N ASN A 389 -18.63 28.44 25.57
CA ASN A 389 -19.76 28.41 26.52
C ASN A 389 -19.36 28.89 27.91
N ILE A 390 -18.08 29.12 28.18
CA ILE A 390 -17.59 29.63 29.47
C ILE A 390 -17.05 31.02 29.22
N SER A 391 -17.58 32.01 30.00
CA SER A 391 -17.04 33.37 29.99
C SER A 391 -15.59 33.33 30.43
N GLN A 392 -14.68 33.52 29.49
CA GLN A 392 -13.23 33.57 29.77
C GLN A 392 -12.95 34.84 30.58
N PRO A 393 -12.22 34.79 31.71
CA PRO A 393 -11.78 35.99 32.41
C PRO A 393 -10.96 36.85 31.44
N ASN A 394 -11.30 38.11 31.30
CA ASN A 394 -10.53 39.05 30.51
C ASN A 394 -9.13 39.13 31.08
N GLU A 395 -8.10 38.69 30.33
CA GLU A 395 -6.68 38.80 30.68
C GLU A 395 -6.20 40.26 30.80
N GLY A 396 -7.12 41.23 30.83
CA GLY A 396 -6.83 42.66 30.89
C GLY A 396 -7.32 43.39 32.15
N SER A 397 -7.94 42.72 33.13
CA SER A 397 -8.35 43.36 34.38
C SER A 397 -7.59 42.82 35.60
N THR A 398 -6.31 43.12 35.68
CA THR A 398 -5.54 43.11 36.93
C THR A 398 -5.89 44.31 37.78
N ASN A 399 -7.18 44.51 38.11
CA ASN A 399 -7.64 45.39 39.14
C ASN A 399 -8.92 44.81 39.79
N LEU A 400 -8.77 43.67 40.42
CA LEU A 400 -9.71 43.28 41.45
C LEU A 400 -9.33 44.09 42.70
N PRO A 401 -10.32 44.83 43.31
CA PRO A 401 -10.06 45.47 44.57
C PRO A 401 -9.67 44.36 45.57
N VAL A 402 -8.51 44.55 46.18
CA VAL A 402 -8.03 43.74 47.25
C VAL A 402 -9.16 43.53 48.25
N THR A 403 -9.63 42.31 48.40
CA THR A 403 -10.51 41.91 49.51
C THR A 403 -9.74 42.20 50.76
N ARG A 404 -10.24 43.18 51.54
CA ARG A 404 -9.67 43.51 52.88
C ARG A 404 -9.50 42.23 53.64
N SER A 405 -8.30 42.01 54.15
CA SER A 405 -8.03 40.85 54.97
C SER A 405 -8.93 40.88 56.21
N MET A 406 -9.31 39.73 56.69
CA MET A 406 -10.16 39.58 57.89
C MET A 406 -9.59 40.28 59.13
N GLU A 407 -8.31 40.58 59.14
CA GLU A 407 -7.61 41.36 60.18
C GLU A 407 -7.93 42.86 60.11
N GLU A 408 -8.20 43.46 58.97
CA GLU A 408 -8.64 44.88 58.84
C GLU A 408 -10.07 45.08 59.28
N LEU A 409 -10.92 44.05 59.23
CA LEU A 409 -12.33 44.10 59.70
C LEU A 409 -12.39 43.99 61.23
N LEU A 410 -11.43 43.37 61.90
CA LEU A 410 -11.36 43.23 63.36
C LEU A 410 -10.76 44.44 64.05
N ASN A 411 -10.05 45.34 63.37
CA ASN A 411 -9.41 46.52 63.91
C ASN A 411 -10.14 47.83 63.63
N THR A 412 -11.38 47.81 63.11
CA THR A 412 -12.16 49.01 62.90
C THR A 412 -12.91 49.34 64.19
N PRO A 413 -12.62 50.48 64.87
CA PRO A 413 -13.26 50.83 66.14
C PRO A 413 -14.78 51.11 65.92
N MET A 414 -15.58 50.58 66.84
CA MET A 414 -17.06 50.61 66.82
C MET A 414 -17.70 52.03 66.80
N SER A 415 -16.89 53.07 66.81
CA SER A 415 -17.38 54.48 66.83
C SER A 415 -17.75 54.99 65.43
N ALA A 416 -17.51 54.23 64.35
CA ALA A 416 -17.82 54.68 62.99
C ALA A 416 -19.22 54.24 62.46
N LEU A 417 -20.00 53.47 63.23
CA LEU A 417 -21.26 52.87 62.79
C LEU A 417 -22.53 53.61 63.38
N SER A 418 -22.34 54.72 64.10
CA SER A 418 -23.48 55.52 64.59
C SER A 418 -23.43 56.95 64.04
N GLY A 419 -24.03 57.16 62.91
CA GLY A 419 -24.16 58.50 62.37
C GLY A 419 -24.67 58.54 60.95
N LYS A 420 -25.98 58.41 60.80
CA LYS A 420 -26.93 59.44 60.26
C LYS A 420 -28.28 58.81 59.97
N LYS A 421 -29.24 59.47 60.57
CA LYS A 421 -30.68 59.37 60.28
C LYS A 421 -30.96 59.71 58.84
#